data_d7f4851ade4fd2ee9f59dd1d388ed513
#
_entry.id   d7f4851ade4fd2ee9f59dd1d388ed513
#
_cell.length_a   1.000
_cell.length_b   1.000
_cell.length_c   1.000
_cell.angle_alpha   90.00
_cell.angle_beta   90.00
_cell.angle_gamma   90.00
#
_symmetry.space_group_name_H-M   'P 1'
#
loop_
_entity.id
_entity.type
_entity.pdbx_description
1 polymer ?
#
loop_
_entity_poly.entity_id
_entity_poly.type
_entity_poly.pdbx_seq_one_letter_code
_entity_poly.pdbx_strand_id
1 'polypeptide(L)'
;MAENVFQYPLVIGMPHTNHNQLSESLFLMQAGHFQWTSIARMLGTPLSRLRTLEGGEVYGTYQYIEEDFPEGLPMNFFRVDDECVFVNVLRAFKNISIDGRSLFHRVADLPPGTIEKFAANPESWKGRAPYIRMANIFITPSGGNEYLKIAPPANFHFEGFPPLPIQENAYNIVRAVGNGEGFGTVRQEDIPFDRIDDYAPICEINPDRDTNGAGLVYFANYIAFMDWAERKAMTENAPTPFAPAQIDYRALRRREIAYFGNASVSDRVRIHVRMFRRGDTEVAFRYRLTRESDGKLIALSEAIKCIPA
;
A
#
# COMPACT_ATOMS: atom_id res chain seq x y z
N MET A 1 9.30 -22.54 -13.52
CA MET A 1 8.56 -21.31 -13.13
C MET A 1 8.91 -20.22 -14.14
N ALA A 2 8.00 -19.34 -14.48
CA ALA A 2 8.33 -18.22 -15.37
C ALA A 2 9.35 -17.28 -14.69
N GLU A 3 10.21 -16.63 -15.46
CA GLU A 3 11.30 -15.78 -14.91
C GLU A 3 10.82 -14.59 -14.09
N ASN A 4 9.56 -14.17 -14.27
CA ASN A 4 8.94 -13.04 -13.57
C ASN A 4 8.14 -13.42 -12.31
N VAL A 5 8.27 -14.67 -11.83
CA VAL A 5 7.56 -15.19 -10.64
C VAL A 5 8.55 -15.47 -9.53
N PHE A 6 8.35 -14.83 -8.38
CA PHE A 6 9.23 -14.91 -7.22
C PHE A 6 8.45 -15.38 -5.99
N GLN A 7 9.10 -16.20 -5.17
CA GLN A 7 8.53 -16.70 -3.94
C GLN A 7 9.44 -16.34 -2.77
N TYR A 8 8.82 -15.89 -1.68
CA TYR A 8 9.51 -15.53 -0.45
C TYR A 8 8.80 -16.18 0.73
N PRO A 9 9.49 -17.06 1.47
CA PRO A 9 8.97 -17.54 2.74
C PRO A 9 8.96 -16.40 3.77
N LEU A 10 7.93 -16.37 4.61
CA LEU A 10 7.80 -15.44 5.73
C LEU A 10 7.21 -16.15 6.94
N VAL A 11 7.95 -16.23 8.03
CA VAL A 11 7.38 -16.60 9.33
C VAL A 11 6.94 -15.32 10.04
N ILE A 12 5.67 -15.25 10.42
CA ILE A 12 5.15 -14.08 11.13
C ILE A 12 5.70 -14.11 12.55
N GLY A 13 6.55 -13.14 12.87
CA GLY A 13 7.11 -12.97 14.21
C GLY A 13 6.52 -11.75 14.92
N MET A 14 6.82 -11.59 16.20
CA MET A 14 6.40 -10.45 17.01
C MET A 14 6.64 -9.07 16.34
N PRO A 15 7.77 -8.83 15.61
CA PRO A 15 7.97 -7.56 14.92
C PRO A 15 6.98 -7.28 13.79
N HIS A 16 6.25 -8.28 13.29
CA HIS A 16 5.25 -8.10 12.21
C HIS A 16 3.85 -7.80 12.76
N THR A 17 3.65 -7.80 14.08
CA THR A 17 2.32 -7.75 14.69
C THR A 17 2.12 -6.55 15.59
N ASN A 18 0.85 -6.12 15.71
CA ASN A 18 0.37 -5.24 16.75
C ASN A 18 -0.94 -5.81 17.30
N HIS A 19 -1.22 -5.63 18.60
CA HIS A 19 -2.43 -6.20 19.24
C HIS A 19 -2.71 -7.67 18.87
N ASN A 20 -1.64 -8.49 18.76
CA ASN A 20 -1.70 -9.91 18.37
C ASN A 20 -2.25 -10.20 16.96
N GLN A 21 -2.18 -9.25 16.06
CA GLN A 21 -2.57 -9.42 14.65
C GLN A 21 -1.52 -8.82 13.72
N LEU A 22 -1.47 -9.28 12.46
CA LEU A 22 -0.57 -8.77 11.47
C LEU A 22 -0.77 -7.25 11.29
N SER A 23 0.32 -6.49 11.39
CA SER A 23 0.33 -5.04 11.21
C SER A 23 0.39 -4.68 9.73
N GLU A 24 -0.56 -3.90 9.23
CA GLU A 24 -0.62 -3.49 7.82
C GLU A 24 0.66 -2.76 7.38
N SER A 25 1.11 -1.76 8.13
CA SER A 25 2.30 -0.99 7.76
C SER A 25 3.58 -1.83 7.74
N LEU A 26 3.77 -2.71 8.73
CA LEU A 26 4.94 -3.59 8.80
C LEU A 26 4.90 -4.68 7.72
N PHE A 27 3.71 -5.22 7.45
CA PHE A 27 3.49 -6.17 6.36
C PHE A 27 3.82 -5.53 4.99
N LEU A 28 3.32 -4.31 4.74
CA LEU A 28 3.62 -3.59 3.49
C LEU A 28 5.11 -3.22 3.36
N MET A 29 5.81 -2.93 4.46
CA MET A 29 7.27 -2.76 4.42
C MET A 29 7.95 -4.04 3.92
N GLN A 30 7.53 -5.19 4.41
CA GLN A 30 8.07 -6.48 4.00
C GLN A 30 7.69 -6.83 2.55
N ALA A 31 6.42 -6.61 2.16
CA ALA A 31 5.95 -6.81 0.80
C ALA A 31 6.71 -5.91 -0.20
N GLY A 32 6.95 -4.65 0.18
CA GLY A 32 7.75 -3.71 -0.59
C GLY A 32 9.20 -4.18 -0.76
N HIS A 33 9.82 -4.72 0.30
CA HIS A 33 11.15 -5.31 0.23
C HIS A 33 11.19 -6.50 -0.73
N PHE A 34 10.20 -7.38 -0.69
CA PHE A 34 10.11 -8.52 -1.61
C PHE A 34 9.95 -8.06 -3.06
N GLN A 35 9.11 -7.05 -3.32
CA GLN A 35 8.95 -6.50 -4.66
C GLN A 35 10.25 -5.88 -5.18
N TRP A 36 10.95 -5.07 -4.39
CA TRP A 36 12.24 -4.49 -4.77
C TRP A 36 13.29 -5.56 -5.03
N THR A 37 13.32 -6.61 -4.22
CA THR A 37 14.21 -7.75 -4.42
C THR A 37 13.88 -8.49 -5.71
N SER A 38 12.60 -8.68 -6.03
CA SER A 38 12.15 -9.28 -7.29
C SER A 38 12.59 -8.45 -8.50
N ILE A 39 12.40 -7.13 -8.45
CA ILE A 39 12.82 -6.20 -9.50
C ILE A 39 14.34 -6.26 -9.70
N ALA A 40 15.13 -6.21 -8.62
CA ALA A 40 16.58 -6.28 -8.69
C ALA A 40 17.08 -7.60 -9.29
N ARG A 41 16.42 -8.72 -8.95
CA ARG A 41 16.73 -10.05 -9.52
C ARG A 41 16.44 -10.11 -11.02
N MET A 42 15.28 -9.60 -11.46
CA MET A 42 14.95 -9.53 -12.88
C MET A 42 15.97 -8.69 -13.68
N LEU A 43 16.45 -7.62 -13.09
CA LEU A 43 17.41 -6.71 -13.74
C LEU A 43 18.84 -7.21 -13.69
N GLY A 44 19.16 -8.16 -12.83
CA GLY A 44 20.54 -8.55 -12.54
C GLY A 44 21.41 -7.42 -11.98
N THR A 45 20.77 -6.36 -11.44
CA THR A 45 21.44 -5.14 -10.98
C THR A 45 20.79 -4.62 -9.69
N PRO A 46 21.60 -4.24 -8.68
CA PRO A 46 21.08 -3.58 -7.49
C PRO A 46 20.39 -2.25 -7.83
N LEU A 47 19.23 -2.00 -7.22
CA LEU A 47 18.42 -0.81 -7.51
C LEU A 47 19.14 0.52 -7.16
N SER A 48 20.08 0.49 -6.20
CA SER A 48 20.93 1.64 -5.86
C SER A 48 21.87 2.07 -6.99
N ARG A 49 22.03 1.24 -8.03
CA ARG A 49 22.86 1.54 -9.21
C ARG A 49 22.07 2.07 -10.40
N LEU A 50 20.76 2.25 -10.26
CA LEU A 50 19.95 2.83 -11.32
C LEU A 50 20.32 4.30 -11.52
N ARG A 51 20.44 4.70 -12.79
CA ARG A 51 20.84 6.06 -13.18
C ARG A 51 19.99 6.56 -14.35
N THR A 52 19.78 7.85 -14.45
CA THR A 52 19.27 8.50 -15.67
C THR A 52 20.29 8.45 -16.81
N LEU A 53 19.87 8.81 -18.01
CA LEU A 53 20.80 8.95 -19.16
C LEU A 53 21.92 9.95 -18.89
N GLU A 54 21.65 10.97 -18.07
CA GLU A 54 22.61 12.00 -17.67
C GLU A 54 23.45 11.60 -16.46
N GLY A 55 23.31 10.39 -15.93
CA GLY A 55 24.03 9.85 -14.79
C GLY A 55 23.45 10.22 -13.42
N GLY A 56 22.30 10.91 -13.36
CA GLY A 56 21.62 11.24 -12.11
C GLY A 56 21.05 9.99 -11.41
N GLU A 57 20.86 10.05 -10.10
CA GLU A 57 20.28 8.98 -9.32
C GLU A 57 18.79 8.76 -9.67
N VAL A 58 18.39 7.49 -9.71
CA VAL A 58 16.99 7.11 -9.93
C VAL A 58 16.52 6.28 -8.75
N TYR A 59 15.37 6.65 -8.22
CA TYR A 59 14.69 5.92 -7.15
C TYR A 59 13.38 5.34 -7.67
N GLY A 60 13.05 4.14 -7.21
CA GLY A 60 11.71 3.62 -7.38
C GLY A 60 10.80 4.10 -6.27
N THR A 61 9.58 4.48 -6.62
CA THR A 61 8.53 4.82 -5.66
C THR A 61 7.23 4.12 -6.05
N TYR A 62 6.30 4.03 -5.12
CA TYR A 62 4.97 3.52 -5.41
C TYR A 62 4.06 4.67 -5.84
N GLN A 63 3.27 4.44 -6.90
CA GLN A 63 2.20 5.34 -7.31
C GLN A 63 0.82 4.82 -6.88
N TYR A 64 0.69 3.49 -6.71
CA TYR A 64 -0.55 2.85 -6.33
C TYR A 64 -0.28 1.55 -5.59
N ILE A 65 -1.07 1.31 -4.54
CA ILE A 65 -1.10 0.04 -3.81
C ILE A 65 -2.57 -0.35 -3.61
N GLU A 66 -2.84 -1.62 -3.76
CA GLU A 66 -4.11 -2.26 -3.42
C GLU A 66 -3.84 -3.48 -2.56
N GLU A 67 -4.58 -3.60 -1.47
CA GLU A 67 -4.64 -4.77 -0.61
C GLU A 67 -6.08 -5.27 -0.58
N ASP A 68 -6.28 -6.55 -0.82
CA ASP A 68 -7.59 -7.19 -0.82
C ASP A 68 -7.51 -8.52 -0.06
N PHE A 69 -8.05 -8.51 1.14
CA PHE A 69 -8.20 -9.67 2.01
C PHE A 69 -9.67 -10.13 1.94
N PRO A 70 -9.95 -11.33 1.44
CA PRO A 70 -11.31 -11.79 1.24
C PRO A 70 -12.07 -11.96 2.56
N GLU A 71 -13.38 -12.05 2.48
CA GLU A 71 -14.23 -12.39 3.61
C GLU A 71 -13.82 -13.75 4.18
N GLY A 72 -13.65 -13.82 5.50
CA GLY A 72 -13.13 -15.00 6.20
C GLY A 72 -11.60 -15.09 6.28
N LEU A 73 -10.86 -14.26 5.54
CA LEU A 73 -9.39 -14.17 5.61
C LEU A 73 -8.93 -12.72 5.79
N PRO A 74 -9.50 -11.93 6.72
CA PRO A 74 -9.02 -10.57 6.98
C PRO A 74 -7.59 -10.60 7.53
N MET A 75 -6.92 -9.46 7.57
CA MET A 75 -5.51 -9.40 7.97
C MET A 75 -5.26 -9.99 9.38
N ASN A 76 -6.22 -9.92 10.29
CA ASN A 76 -6.12 -10.54 11.61
C ASN A 76 -6.32 -12.07 11.64
N PHE A 77 -6.53 -12.71 10.49
CA PHE A 77 -6.46 -14.16 10.36
C PHE A 77 -5.03 -14.69 10.56
N PHE A 78 -4.04 -13.90 10.17
CA PHE A 78 -2.62 -14.24 10.27
C PHE A 78 -2.08 -13.95 11.67
N ARG A 79 -1.36 -14.91 12.26
CA ARG A 79 -0.89 -14.89 13.64
C ARG A 79 0.63 -15.09 13.72
N VAL A 80 1.17 -14.78 14.90
CA VAL A 80 2.56 -15.14 15.22
C VAL A 80 2.76 -16.63 15.04
N ASP A 81 3.92 -17.00 14.51
CA ASP A 81 4.37 -18.36 14.16
C ASP A 81 3.67 -18.97 12.91
N ASP A 82 2.78 -18.27 12.24
CA ASP A 82 2.28 -18.72 10.95
C ASP A 82 3.43 -18.73 9.91
N GLU A 83 3.64 -19.89 9.29
CA GLU A 83 4.51 -20.01 8.13
C GLU A 83 3.73 -19.62 6.87
N CYS A 84 4.16 -18.54 6.24
CA CYS A 84 3.53 -17.96 5.08
C CYS A 84 4.45 -17.97 3.86
N VAL A 85 3.84 -17.88 2.67
CA VAL A 85 4.53 -17.60 1.42
C VAL A 85 3.98 -16.31 0.80
N PHE A 86 4.89 -15.48 0.32
CA PHE A 86 4.59 -14.31 -0.51
C PHE A 86 5.03 -14.64 -1.94
N VAL A 87 4.08 -14.70 -2.86
CA VAL A 87 4.33 -14.95 -4.29
C VAL A 87 4.14 -13.66 -5.05
N ASN A 88 5.18 -13.20 -5.75
CA ASN A 88 5.15 -11.95 -6.50
C ASN A 88 5.31 -12.21 -8.00
N VAL A 89 4.42 -11.66 -8.81
CA VAL A 89 4.43 -11.71 -10.28
C VAL A 89 4.63 -10.30 -10.80
N LEU A 90 5.72 -10.08 -11.53
CA LEU A 90 6.06 -8.76 -12.08
C LEU A 90 5.65 -8.62 -13.55
N ARG A 91 5.10 -7.46 -13.91
CA ARG A 91 4.86 -7.02 -15.29
C ARG A 91 5.34 -5.59 -15.45
N ALA A 92 5.67 -5.20 -16.67
CA ALA A 92 6.09 -3.82 -16.95
C ALA A 92 5.15 -3.13 -17.93
N PHE A 93 4.95 -1.83 -17.72
CA PHE A 93 4.27 -0.97 -18.67
C PHE A 93 5.26 0.01 -19.27
N LYS A 94 5.60 -0.20 -20.54
CA LYS A 94 6.64 0.56 -21.25
C LYS A 94 7.92 0.60 -20.40
N ASN A 95 8.72 1.65 -20.53
CA ASN A 95 9.93 1.85 -19.74
C ASN A 95 9.67 2.78 -18.52
N ILE A 96 8.46 2.79 -17.95
CA ILE A 96 8.05 3.79 -16.96
C ILE A 96 7.66 3.16 -15.65
N SER A 97 6.95 2.03 -15.67
CA SER A 97 6.40 1.44 -14.44
C SER A 97 6.49 -0.07 -14.40
N ILE A 98 6.59 -0.60 -13.19
CA ILE A 98 6.48 -2.02 -12.89
C ILE A 98 5.27 -2.23 -12.00
N ASP A 99 4.46 -3.22 -12.36
CA ASP A 99 3.27 -3.66 -11.64
C ASP A 99 3.56 -5.03 -11.03
N GLY A 100 3.64 -5.11 -9.71
CA GLY A 100 3.76 -6.35 -8.95
C GLY A 100 2.41 -6.76 -8.43
N ARG A 101 2.06 -8.03 -8.63
CA ARG A 101 0.84 -8.65 -8.12
C ARG A 101 1.23 -9.82 -7.26
N SER A 102 0.72 -9.85 -6.06
CA SER A 102 1.20 -10.79 -5.06
C SER A 102 0.06 -11.53 -4.40
N LEU A 103 0.31 -12.80 -4.13
CA LEU A 103 -0.50 -13.66 -3.27
C LEU A 103 0.25 -13.81 -1.94
N PHE A 104 -0.48 -13.66 -0.84
CA PHE A 104 0.03 -13.97 0.49
C PHE A 104 -0.83 -15.04 1.14
N HIS A 105 -0.22 -16.13 1.60
CA HIS A 105 -0.98 -17.26 2.13
C HIS A 105 -0.18 -18.06 3.16
N ARG A 106 -0.86 -18.68 4.13
CA ARG A 106 -0.20 -19.68 5.00
C ARG A 106 0.13 -20.92 4.18
N VAL A 107 1.32 -21.45 4.37
CA VAL A 107 1.82 -22.62 3.63
C VAL A 107 0.92 -23.83 3.87
N ALA A 108 0.48 -24.03 5.13
CA ALA A 108 -0.37 -25.16 5.51
C ALA A 108 -1.75 -25.17 4.81
N ASP A 109 -2.26 -24.00 4.42
CA ASP A 109 -3.59 -23.84 3.82
C ASP A 109 -3.52 -23.66 2.30
N LEU A 110 -2.34 -23.70 1.69
CA LEU A 110 -2.14 -23.44 0.27
C LEU A 110 -2.40 -24.70 -0.57
N PRO A 111 -3.47 -24.74 -1.40
CA PRO A 111 -3.73 -25.92 -2.23
C PRO A 111 -2.63 -26.16 -3.25
N PRO A 112 -2.32 -27.42 -3.61
CA PRO A 112 -1.34 -27.73 -4.66
C PRO A 112 -1.67 -27.04 -6.00
N GLY A 113 -0.66 -26.55 -6.70
CA GLY A 113 -0.79 -25.87 -7.98
C GLY A 113 -1.35 -24.44 -7.90
N THR A 114 -1.54 -23.89 -6.68
CA THR A 114 -2.03 -22.52 -6.50
C THR A 114 -1.08 -21.49 -7.08
N ILE A 115 0.22 -21.66 -6.88
CA ILE A 115 1.24 -20.69 -7.33
C ILE A 115 1.27 -20.60 -8.86
N GLU A 116 1.20 -21.73 -9.56
CA GLU A 116 1.16 -21.80 -11.01
C GLU A 116 -0.10 -21.13 -11.56
N LYS A 117 -1.26 -21.40 -10.93
CA LYS A 117 -2.55 -20.78 -11.30
C LYS A 117 -2.54 -19.27 -11.05
N PHE A 118 -1.97 -18.84 -9.92
CA PHE A 118 -1.81 -17.44 -9.61
C PHE A 118 -0.90 -16.75 -10.64
N ALA A 119 0.25 -17.35 -10.93
CA ALA A 119 1.21 -16.80 -11.89
C ALA A 119 0.60 -16.64 -13.31
N ALA A 120 -0.26 -17.57 -13.72
CA ALA A 120 -0.94 -17.50 -15.01
C ALA A 120 -1.97 -16.37 -15.10
N ASN A 121 -2.73 -16.12 -14.01
CA ASN A 121 -3.77 -15.09 -13.98
C ASN A 121 -3.92 -14.50 -12.56
N PRO A 122 -3.04 -13.58 -12.14
CA PRO A 122 -3.08 -12.99 -10.79
C PRO A 122 -4.39 -12.27 -10.48
N GLU A 123 -4.98 -11.55 -11.45
CA GLU A 123 -6.21 -10.78 -11.24
C GLU A 123 -7.42 -11.62 -10.82
N SER A 124 -7.48 -12.87 -11.27
CA SER A 124 -8.58 -13.77 -10.91
C SER A 124 -8.60 -14.16 -9.43
N TRP A 125 -7.56 -13.81 -8.67
CA TRP A 125 -7.42 -14.14 -7.25
C TRP A 125 -7.91 -13.02 -6.33
N LYS A 126 -8.11 -11.82 -6.86
CA LYS A 126 -8.73 -10.72 -6.13
C LYS A 126 -10.10 -11.13 -5.57
N GLY A 127 -10.33 -10.87 -4.28
CA GLY A 127 -11.52 -11.31 -3.54
C GLY A 127 -11.59 -12.80 -3.19
N ARG A 128 -10.58 -13.60 -3.58
CA ARG A 128 -10.54 -15.06 -3.32
C ARG A 128 -9.41 -15.49 -2.40
N ALA A 129 -8.33 -14.75 -2.39
CA ALA A 129 -7.19 -14.94 -1.50
C ALA A 129 -6.59 -13.58 -1.16
N PRO A 130 -5.80 -13.47 -0.09
CA PRO A 130 -5.05 -12.25 0.21
C PRO A 130 -4.20 -11.83 -0.99
N TYR A 131 -4.61 -10.75 -1.63
CA TYR A 131 -4.06 -10.22 -2.87
C TYR A 131 -3.49 -8.83 -2.63
N ILE A 132 -2.28 -8.59 -3.11
CA ILE A 132 -1.62 -7.29 -3.01
C ILE A 132 -1.16 -6.89 -4.42
N ARG A 133 -1.48 -5.67 -4.81
CA ARG A 133 -0.96 -5.05 -6.01
C ARG A 133 -0.14 -3.82 -5.65
N MET A 134 1.07 -3.73 -6.16
CA MET A 134 1.97 -2.60 -5.93
C MET A 134 2.54 -2.12 -7.27
N ALA A 135 2.17 -0.91 -7.69
CA ALA A 135 2.65 -0.32 -8.93
C ALA A 135 3.73 0.73 -8.65
N ASN A 136 4.93 0.49 -9.18
CA ASN A 136 6.07 1.38 -9.06
C ASN A 136 6.24 2.26 -10.28
N ILE A 137 6.73 3.47 -10.03
CA ILE A 137 7.34 4.36 -11.02
C ILE A 137 8.77 4.70 -10.62
N PHE A 138 9.57 5.11 -11.59
CA PHE A 138 10.92 5.57 -11.35
C PHE A 138 10.97 7.09 -11.39
N ILE A 139 11.67 7.67 -10.42
CA ILE A 139 11.77 9.11 -10.21
C ILE A 139 13.22 9.53 -10.01
N THR A 140 13.53 10.78 -10.30
CA THR A 140 14.79 11.43 -9.93
C THR A 140 14.49 12.67 -9.11
N PRO A 141 15.28 12.98 -8.07
CA PRO A 141 15.15 14.24 -7.34
C PRO A 141 15.42 15.43 -8.28
N SER A 142 14.61 16.47 -8.19
CA SER A 142 14.84 17.73 -8.92
C SER A 142 14.70 18.89 -7.97
N GLY A 143 15.83 19.41 -7.48
CA GLY A 143 15.86 20.61 -6.64
C GLY A 143 15.47 20.45 -5.17
N GLY A 144 15.15 19.24 -4.73
CA GLY A 144 14.74 18.87 -3.38
C GLY A 144 13.74 17.73 -3.38
N ASN A 145 13.52 17.09 -2.23
CA ASN A 145 12.59 15.95 -2.10
C ASN A 145 11.10 16.31 -2.39
N GLU A 146 10.82 17.59 -2.57
CA GLU A 146 9.49 18.14 -2.87
C GLU A 146 9.10 17.99 -4.34
N TYR A 147 10.09 17.88 -5.23
CA TYR A 147 9.92 17.86 -6.68
C TYR A 147 10.47 16.55 -7.25
N LEU A 148 9.62 15.55 -7.32
CA LEU A 148 9.96 14.26 -7.91
C LEU A 148 9.58 14.26 -9.39
N LYS A 149 10.57 14.10 -10.26
CA LYS A 149 10.37 14.00 -11.70
C LYS A 149 10.38 12.53 -12.11
N ILE A 150 9.38 12.09 -12.88
CA ILE A 150 9.41 10.75 -13.48
C ILE A 150 10.60 10.67 -14.42
N ALA A 151 11.47 9.69 -14.21
CA ALA A 151 12.67 9.47 -14.99
C ALA A 151 12.91 7.95 -15.17
N PRO A 152 12.76 7.43 -16.40
CA PRO A 152 13.10 6.04 -16.66
C PRO A 152 14.62 5.85 -16.46
N PRO A 153 15.04 4.75 -15.80
CA PRO A 153 16.46 4.45 -15.65
C PRO A 153 17.08 4.03 -16.98
N ALA A 154 18.25 4.60 -17.29
CA ALA A 154 18.94 4.36 -18.55
C ALA A 154 19.45 2.91 -18.71
N ASN A 155 19.81 2.30 -17.58
CA ASN A 155 20.37 0.94 -17.53
C ASN A 155 19.33 -0.12 -17.14
N PHE A 156 18.06 0.14 -17.42
CA PHE A 156 16.98 -0.77 -17.11
C PHE A 156 16.48 -1.46 -18.37
N HIS A 157 16.60 -2.75 -18.44
CA HIS A 157 16.12 -3.56 -19.56
C HIS A 157 14.73 -4.11 -19.28
N PHE A 158 13.71 -3.39 -19.70
CA PHE A 158 12.30 -3.80 -19.50
C PHE A 158 11.89 -5.00 -20.37
N GLU A 159 12.69 -5.36 -21.36
CA GLU A 159 12.41 -6.45 -22.30
C GLU A 159 12.23 -7.81 -21.64
N GLY A 160 12.87 -8.02 -20.47
CA GLY A 160 12.70 -9.22 -19.64
C GLY A 160 11.38 -9.31 -18.88
N PHE A 161 10.61 -8.22 -18.83
CA PHE A 161 9.34 -8.21 -18.13
C PHE A 161 8.17 -8.47 -19.08
N PRO A 162 7.22 -9.36 -18.74
CA PRO A 162 6.00 -9.47 -19.50
C PRO A 162 5.25 -8.14 -19.56
N PRO A 163 4.66 -7.76 -20.71
CA PRO A 163 3.98 -6.49 -20.83
C PRO A 163 2.70 -6.44 -19.99
N LEU A 164 2.46 -5.29 -19.39
CA LEU A 164 1.20 -4.96 -18.72
C LEU A 164 0.24 -4.33 -19.76
N PRO A 165 -0.99 -4.84 -19.94
CA PRO A 165 -1.99 -4.21 -20.80
C PRO A 165 -2.29 -2.76 -20.39
N ILE A 166 -2.52 -1.87 -21.35
CA ILE A 166 -2.72 -0.44 -21.09
C ILE A 166 -3.91 -0.14 -20.18
N GLN A 167 -4.98 -0.92 -20.32
CA GLN A 167 -6.19 -0.80 -19.49
C GLN A 167 -5.96 -1.22 -18.03
N GLU A 168 -4.94 -2.02 -17.78
CA GLU A 168 -4.57 -2.48 -16.43
C GLU A 168 -3.54 -1.56 -15.74
N ASN A 169 -3.09 -0.50 -16.42
CA ASN A 169 -2.08 0.38 -15.84
C ASN A 169 -2.66 1.18 -14.66
N ALA A 170 -1.98 1.10 -13.53
CA ALA A 170 -2.34 1.82 -12.31
C ALA A 170 -2.41 3.35 -12.49
N TYR A 171 -1.68 3.91 -13.46
CA TYR A 171 -1.75 5.33 -13.80
C TYR A 171 -3.18 5.79 -14.13
N ASN A 172 -4.00 4.93 -14.76
CA ASN A 172 -5.39 5.27 -15.08
C ASN A 172 -6.22 5.43 -13.79
N ILE A 173 -5.99 4.55 -12.79
CA ILE A 173 -6.64 4.63 -11.46
C ILE A 173 -6.20 5.90 -10.76
N VAL A 174 -4.89 6.14 -10.68
CA VAL A 174 -4.32 7.32 -9.99
C VAL A 174 -4.86 8.61 -10.59
N ARG A 175 -4.94 8.69 -11.93
CA ARG A 175 -5.49 9.87 -12.64
C ARG A 175 -6.98 10.07 -12.35
N ALA A 176 -7.79 9.01 -12.41
CA ALA A 176 -9.23 9.07 -12.14
C ALA A 176 -9.50 9.57 -10.70
N VAL A 177 -8.82 8.96 -9.73
CA VAL A 177 -8.93 9.35 -8.31
C VAL A 177 -8.41 10.78 -8.06
N GLY A 178 -7.32 11.18 -8.71
CA GLY A 178 -6.81 12.55 -8.66
C GLY A 178 -7.79 13.59 -9.23
N ASN A 179 -8.64 13.21 -10.18
CA ASN A 179 -9.71 14.03 -10.75
C ASN A 179 -11.00 14.04 -9.90
N GLY A 180 -11.01 13.36 -8.76
CA GLY A 180 -12.14 13.35 -7.83
C GLY A 180 -13.04 12.12 -7.93
N GLU A 181 -12.72 11.15 -8.78
CA GLU A 181 -13.37 9.84 -8.76
C GLU A 181 -12.87 9.06 -7.52
N GLY A 182 -13.76 8.33 -6.83
CA GLY A 182 -13.35 7.45 -5.74
C GLY A 182 -12.71 6.16 -6.25
N PHE A 183 -12.06 5.40 -5.37
CA PHE A 183 -11.63 4.03 -5.71
C PHE A 183 -12.81 3.06 -5.83
N GLY A 184 -13.97 3.41 -5.27
CA GLY A 184 -15.14 2.54 -5.18
C GLY A 184 -15.10 1.57 -4.00
N THR A 185 -14.07 1.63 -3.19
CA THR A 185 -13.98 0.87 -1.94
C THR A 185 -14.99 1.40 -0.92
N VAL A 186 -15.14 2.71 -0.78
CA VAL A 186 -16.25 3.35 -0.07
C VAL A 186 -17.42 3.51 -1.06
N ARG A 187 -18.58 2.93 -0.74
CA ARG A 187 -19.77 2.87 -1.61
C ARG A 187 -20.74 3.98 -1.30
N GLN A 188 -21.67 4.23 -2.21
CA GLN A 188 -22.73 5.24 -2.00
C GLN A 188 -23.71 4.86 -0.89
N GLU A 189 -23.93 3.56 -0.67
CA GLU A 189 -24.81 3.04 0.37
C GLU A 189 -24.15 3.01 1.77
N ASP A 190 -22.84 3.25 1.89
CA ASP A 190 -22.17 3.35 3.17
C ASP A 190 -22.64 4.60 3.93
N ILE A 191 -23.04 4.44 5.19
CA ILE A 191 -23.65 5.50 5.99
C ILE A 191 -22.56 6.32 6.69
N PRO A 192 -22.44 7.64 6.43
CA PRO A 192 -21.43 8.47 7.10
C PRO A 192 -21.68 8.55 8.61
N PHE A 193 -20.61 8.66 9.37
CA PHE A 193 -20.68 9.03 10.78
C PHE A 193 -20.67 10.55 10.91
N ASP A 194 -21.85 11.17 11.07
CA ASP A 194 -22.08 12.64 11.02
C ASP A 194 -21.16 13.48 11.93
N ARG A 195 -20.58 12.89 12.97
CA ARG A 195 -19.71 13.60 13.93
C ARG A 195 -18.23 13.54 13.59
N ILE A 196 -17.84 12.77 12.56
CA ILE A 196 -16.43 12.53 12.23
C ILE A 196 -16.10 13.05 10.82
N ASP A 197 -17.01 13.80 10.21
CA ASP A 197 -16.97 14.14 8.78
C ASP A 197 -15.83 15.09 8.37
N ASP A 198 -15.17 15.78 9.31
CA ASP A 198 -14.05 16.69 9.03
C ASP A 198 -12.90 16.57 10.03
N TYR A 199 -12.69 15.39 10.58
CA TYR A 199 -11.57 15.17 11.49
C TYR A 199 -10.24 15.16 10.72
N ALA A 200 -9.37 16.12 11.02
CA ALA A 200 -8.14 16.34 10.26
C ALA A 200 -6.91 16.56 11.17
N PRO A 201 -6.46 15.52 11.90
CA PRO A 201 -5.29 15.65 12.76
C PRO A 201 -4.02 15.86 11.94
N ILE A 202 -3.02 16.49 12.57
CA ILE A 202 -1.71 16.73 12.00
C ILE A 202 -0.71 15.78 12.63
N CYS A 203 0.01 15.04 11.79
CA CYS A 203 1.09 14.13 12.18
C CYS A 203 2.45 14.79 11.91
N GLU A 204 3.34 14.75 12.88
CA GLU A 204 4.74 15.16 12.72
C GLU A 204 5.57 13.99 12.20
N ILE A 205 6.42 14.25 11.22
CA ILE A 205 7.34 13.26 10.68
C ILE A 205 8.52 13.10 11.64
N ASN A 206 8.74 11.88 12.11
CA ASN A 206 9.95 11.53 12.83
C ASN A 206 11.00 11.02 11.82
N PRO A 207 12.10 11.78 11.56
CA PRO A 207 13.08 11.41 10.56
C PRO A 207 13.74 10.04 10.80
N ASP A 208 13.95 9.67 12.06
CA ASP A 208 14.62 8.41 12.43
C ASP A 208 13.72 7.17 12.24
N ARG A 209 12.41 7.37 12.15
CA ARG A 209 11.42 6.28 12.00
C ARG A 209 10.73 6.30 10.65
N ASP A 210 10.39 7.49 10.15
CA ASP A 210 9.42 7.63 9.07
C ASP A 210 10.06 7.77 7.69
N THR A 211 11.38 8.00 7.61
CA THR A 211 12.08 8.19 6.35
C THR A 211 12.86 6.96 5.91
N ASN A 212 13.08 6.85 4.61
CA ASN A 212 13.92 5.83 4.00
C ASN A 212 15.34 6.37 3.70
N GLY A 213 16.21 5.53 3.15
CA GLY A 213 17.58 5.90 2.80
C GLY A 213 17.72 6.99 1.73
N ALA A 214 16.63 7.39 1.05
CA ALA A 214 16.60 8.52 0.13
C ALA A 214 16.09 9.82 0.79
N GLY A 215 15.86 9.82 2.12
CA GLY A 215 15.32 10.97 2.85
C GLY A 215 13.85 11.27 2.58
N LEU A 216 13.13 10.34 1.95
CA LEU A 216 11.71 10.44 1.67
C LEU A 216 10.91 9.71 2.77
N VAL A 217 9.72 10.20 3.10
CA VAL A 217 8.79 9.43 3.94
C VAL A 217 8.53 8.09 3.28
N TYR A 218 8.76 7.01 4.03
CA TYR A 218 8.60 5.65 3.49
C TYR A 218 7.12 5.37 3.20
N PHE A 219 6.81 4.80 2.05
CA PHE A 219 5.43 4.64 1.57
C PHE A 219 4.48 3.97 2.59
N ALA A 220 4.95 2.95 3.31
CA ALA A 220 4.16 2.23 4.30
C ALA A 220 3.91 3.05 5.58
N ASN A 221 4.70 4.10 5.85
CA ASN A 221 4.47 4.96 7.02
C ASN A 221 3.26 5.87 6.85
N TYR A 222 2.83 6.15 5.61
CA TYR A 222 1.54 6.82 5.40
C TYR A 222 0.37 5.97 5.90
N ILE A 223 0.49 4.64 5.86
CA ILE A 223 -0.49 3.72 6.48
C ILE A 223 -0.49 3.88 8.00
N ALA A 224 0.70 3.90 8.63
CA ALA A 224 0.81 4.12 10.07
C ALA A 224 0.22 5.49 10.50
N PHE A 225 0.38 6.53 9.69
CA PHE A 225 -0.23 7.83 9.92
C PHE A 225 -1.76 7.78 9.82
N MET A 226 -2.29 7.05 8.82
CA MET A 226 -3.73 6.84 8.67
C MET A 226 -4.30 6.04 9.84
N ASP A 227 -3.64 4.97 10.27
CA ASP A 227 -4.05 4.14 11.42
C ASP A 227 -4.07 4.95 12.74
N TRP A 228 -3.10 5.84 12.93
CA TRP A 228 -3.08 6.77 14.04
C TRP A 228 -4.24 7.77 13.97
N ALA A 229 -4.51 8.34 12.81
CA ALA A 229 -5.61 9.28 12.61
C ALA A 229 -6.98 8.61 12.79
N GLU A 230 -7.16 7.37 12.32
CA GLU A 230 -8.35 6.55 12.58
C GLU A 230 -8.60 6.39 14.08
N ARG A 231 -7.57 5.93 14.80
CA ARG A 231 -7.67 5.74 16.26
C ARG A 231 -8.12 7.02 16.96
N LYS A 232 -7.51 8.14 16.62
CA LYS A 232 -7.89 9.44 17.15
C LYS A 232 -9.34 9.80 16.78
N ALA A 233 -9.75 9.63 15.53
CA ALA A 233 -11.11 9.88 15.09
C ALA A 233 -12.13 9.04 15.88
N MET A 234 -11.82 7.78 16.13
CA MET A 234 -12.69 6.86 16.88
C MET A 234 -12.72 7.14 18.40
N THR A 235 -11.66 7.74 18.98
CA THR A 235 -11.55 7.95 20.44
C THR A 235 -11.89 9.37 20.87
N GLU A 236 -11.54 10.41 20.11
CA GLU A 236 -11.65 11.81 20.52
C GLU A 236 -13.03 12.43 20.23
N ASN A 237 -13.87 11.77 19.42
CA ASN A 237 -15.22 12.23 19.12
C ASN A 237 -16.23 11.65 20.14
N ALA A 238 -16.27 12.16 21.32
CA ALA A 238 -17.18 11.71 22.39
C ALA A 238 -18.62 12.20 22.19
N PRO A 239 -19.65 11.37 22.53
CA PRO A 239 -19.51 9.97 22.89
C PRO A 239 -19.17 9.13 21.65
N THR A 240 -18.08 8.37 21.75
CA THR A 240 -17.70 7.46 20.68
C THR A 240 -18.72 6.32 20.57
N PRO A 241 -19.15 5.96 19.34
CA PRO A 241 -20.04 4.82 19.15
C PRO A 241 -19.29 3.48 19.19
N PHE A 242 -17.95 3.49 19.37
CA PHE A 242 -17.10 2.32 19.32
C PHE A 242 -16.68 1.84 20.69
N ALA A 243 -16.81 0.53 20.95
CA ALA A 243 -16.21 -0.10 22.10
C ALA A 243 -14.66 -0.15 21.96
N PRO A 244 -13.89 -0.15 23.06
CA PRO A 244 -12.43 -0.25 23.00
C PRO A 244 -11.93 -1.41 22.14
N ALA A 245 -12.55 -2.59 22.23
CA ALA A 245 -12.19 -3.75 21.42
C ALA A 245 -12.36 -3.50 19.91
N GLN A 246 -13.39 -2.75 19.50
CA GLN A 246 -13.62 -2.40 18.09
C GLN A 246 -12.53 -1.46 17.56
N ILE A 247 -11.98 -0.61 18.42
CA ILE A 247 -10.87 0.28 18.08
C ILE A 247 -9.56 -0.49 18.02
N ASP A 248 -9.30 -1.38 18.99
CA ASP A 248 -8.01 -2.06 19.12
C ASP A 248 -7.83 -3.23 18.15
N TYR A 249 -8.90 -3.95 17.84
CA TYR A 249 -8.85 -5.17 17.02
C TYR A 249 -9.48 -5.01 15.65
N ARG A 250 -9.62 -3.75 15.16
CA ARG A 250 -10.03 -3.54 13.78
C ARG A 250 -8.97 -4.08 12.81
N ALA A 251 -9.37 -4.86 11.85
CA ALA A 251 -8.48 -5.55 10.93
C ALA A 251 -8.76 -5.15 9.49
N LEU A 252 -7.70 -4.92 8.70
CA LEU A 252 -7.83 -4.61 7.29
C LEU A 252 -8.51 -5.74 6.54
N ARG A 253 -9.48 -5.37 5.70
CA ARG A 253 -10.11 -6.18 4.66
C ARG A 253 -9.72 -5.73 3.27
N ARG A 254 -9.75 -4.42 3.02
CA ARG A 254 -9.36 -3.84 1.75
C ARG A 254 -8.79 -2.45 1.95
N ARG A 255 -7.77 -2.13 1.18
CA ARG A 255 -7.27 -0.76 1.02
C ARG A 255 -6.85 -0.51 -0.41
N GLU A 256 -7.11 0.69 -0.87
CA GLU A 256 -6.52 1.27 -2.06
C GLU A 256 -5.89 2.60 -1.69
N ILE A 257 -4.68 2.86 -2.19
CA ILE A 257 -3.97 4.11 -1.98
C ILE A 257 -3.28 4.56 -3.27
N ALA A 258 -3.46 5.83 -3.63
CA ALA A 258 -2.76 6.51 -4.70
C ALA A 258 -1.86 7.60 -4.13
N TYR A 259 -0.59 7.64 -4.57
CA TYR A 259 0.40 8.62 -4.13
C TYR A 259 0.61 9.67 -5.22
N PHE A 260 0.57 10.95 -4.83
CA PHE A 260 0.70 12.12 -5.71
C PHE A 260 1.93 12.95 -5.40
N GLY A 261 2.48 12.80 -4.20
CA GLY A 261 3.62 13.57 -3.71
C GLY A 261 4.27 12.91 -2.51
N ASN A 262 5.18 13.63 -1.89
CA ASN A 262 5.87 13.21 -0.69
C ASN A 262 5.99 14.38 0.28
N ALA A 263 6.37 14.09 1.52
CA ALA A 263 6.70 15.04 2.55
C ALA A 263 8.17 14.87 2.97
N SER A 264 8.83 15.95 3.33
CA SER A 264 10.19 15.96 3.84
C SER A 264 10.21 15.87 5.37
N VAL A 265 11.40 15.70 5.94
CA VAL A 265 11.60 15.59 7.39
C VAL A 265 11.14 16.82 8.19
N SER A 266 11.06 17.98 7.54
CA SER A 266 10.61 19.25 8.16
C SER A 266 9.12 19.50 8.00
N ASP A 267 8.43 18.67 7.22
CA ASP A 267 6.99 18.81 6.98
C ASP A 267 6.16 18.14 8.07
N ARG A 268 4.91 18.56 8.10
CA ARG A 268 3.82 17.89 8.83
C ARG A 268 2.77 17.44 7.83
N VAL A 269 2.10 16.34 8.15
CA VAL A 269 1.08 15.76 7.29
C VAL A 269 -0.29 15.94 7.96
N ARG A 270 -1.19 16.66 7.28
CA ARG A 270 -2.60 16.75 7.67
C ARG A 270 -3.36 15.59 7.07
N ILE A 271 -4.13 14.87 7.90
CA ILE A 271 -4.83 13.66 7.50
C ILE A 271 -6.33 13.87 7.70
N HIS A 272 -7.04 14.18 6.63
CA HIS A 272 -8.50 14.20 6.66
C HIS A 272 -9.02 12.77 6.65
N VAL A 273 -9.85 12.44 7.64
CA VAL A 273 -10.47 11.13 7.80
C VAL A 273 -11.97 11.28 7.74
N ARG A 274 -12.61 10.55 6.83
CA ARG A 274 -14.07 10.35 6.82
C ARG A 274 -14.37 8.89 7.10
N MET A 275 -15.35 8.65 7.95
CA MET A 275 -15.74 7.32 8.37
C MET A 275 -17.17 7.00 7.95
N PHE A 276 -17.40 5.73 7.58
CA PHE A 276 -18.70 5.26 7.13
C PHE A 276 -18.98 3.91 7.78
N ARG A 277 -20.24 3.71 8.22
CA ARG A 277 -20.72 2.41 8.67
C ARG A 277 -21.09 1.55 7.47
N ARG A 278 -20.62 0.29 7.48
CA ARG A 278 -21.00 -0.74 6.53
C ARG A 278 -21.49 -1.96 7.29
N GLY A 279 -22.82 -2.07 7.45
CA GLY A 279 -23.41 -3.10 8.32
C GLY A 279 -22.97 -2.95 9.78
N ASP A 280 -22.90 -4.08 10.50
CA ASP A 280 -22.61 -4.10 11.94
C ASP A 280 -21.15 -4.46 12.27
N THR A 281 -20.41 -4.99 11.31
CA THR A 281 -19.07 -5.56 11.52
C THR A 281 -17.99 -4.92 10.66
N GLU A 282 -18.31 -3.90 9.86
CA GLU A 282 -17.34 -3.21 9.03
C GLU A 282 -17.45 -1.68 9.15
N VAL A 283 -16.29 -1.03 9.10
CA VAL A 283 -16.16 0.41 8.97
C VAL A 283 -15.34 0.71 7.71
N ALA A 284 -15.88 1.61 6.88
CA ALA A 284 -15.17 2.10 5.70
C ALA A 284 -14.57 3.48 6.01
N PHE A 285 -13.44 3.77 5.42
CA PHE A 285 -12.69 5.01 5.62
C PHE A 285 -12.29 5.61 4.30
N ARG A 286 -12.33 6.95 4.23
CA ARG A 286 -11.73 7.74 3.15
C ARG A 286 -10.73 8.71 3.75
N TYR A 287 -9.54 8.78 3.14
CA TYR A 287 -8.45 9.64 3.60
C TYR A 287 -7.99 10.57 2.49
N ARG A 288 -7.64 11.78 2.92
CA ARG A 288 -6.91 12.74 2.11
C ARG A 288 -5.72 13.24 2.93
N LEU A 289 -4.51 12.95 2.47
CA LEU A 289 -3.27 13.37 3.11
C LEU A 289 -2.70 14.56 2.36
N THR A 290 -2.44 15.66 3.07
CA THR A 290 -1.86 16.87 2.50
C THR A 290 -0.64 17.31 3.30
N ARG A 291 0.33 17.89 2.63
CA ARG A 291 1.46 18.54 3.26
C ARG A 291 1.00 19.85 3.90
N GLU A 292 1.32 20.05 5.17
CA GLU A 292 0.84 21.20 5.94
C GLU A 292 1.43 22.52 5.42
N SER A 293 2.69 22.50 4.98
CA SER A 293 3.43 23.71 4.58
C SER A 293 2.88 24.41 3.35
N ASP A 294 2.30 23.67 2.40
CA ASP A 294 1.82 24.24 1.13
C ASP A 294 0.45 23.68 0.66
N GLY A 295 -0.17 22.81 1.46
CA GLY A 295 -1.45 22.19 1.14
C GLY A 295 -1.44 21.17 0.00
N LYS A 296 -0.26 20.81 -0.53
CA LYS A 296 -0.16 19.85 -1.63
C LYS A 296 -0.66 18.47 -1.23
N LEU A 297 -1.39 17.84 -2.15
CA LEU A 297 -1.85 16.48 -2.01
C LEU A 297 -0.67 15.51 -2.02
N ILE A 298 -0.59 14.64 -0.99
CA ILE A 298 0.39 13.58 -0.87
C ILE A 298 -0.23 12.25 -1.30
N ALA A 299 -1.38 11.89 -0.71
CA ALA A 299 -2.05 10.64 -1.00
C ALA A 299 -3.56 10.74 -0.83
N LEU A 300 -4.27 9.88 -1.58
CA LEU A 300 -5.69 9.56 -1.37
C LEU A 300 -5.79 8.07 -1.08
N SER A 301 -6.66 7.69 -0.15
CA SER A 301 -6.88 6.28 0.18
C SER A 301 -8.32 6.02 0.56
N GLU A 302 -8.80 4.81 0.27
CA GLU A 302 -10.03 4.24 0.82
C GLU A 302 -9.70 2.88 1.46
N ALA A 303 -10.35 2.58 2.59
CA ALA A 303 -10.17 1.29 3.26
C ALA A 303 -11.48 0.75 3.83
N ILE A 304 -11.54 -0.57 3.98
CA ILE A 304 -12.56 -1.28 4.77
C ILE A 304 -11.82 -2.04 5.86
N LYS A 305 -12.29 -1.91 7.09
CA LYS A 305 -11.79 -2.68 8.23
C LYS A 305 -12.94 -3.42 8.90
N CYS A 306 -12.73 -4.70 9.21
CA CYS A 306 -13.60 -5.46 10.09
C CYS A 306 -13.42 -4.98 11.52
N ILE A 307 -14.51 -4.90 12.28
CA ILE A 307 -14.52 -4.64 13.71
C ILE A 307 -15.15 -5.81 14.44
N PRO A 308 -14.72 -6.15 15.65
CA PRO A 308 -15.41 -7.13 16.49
C PRO A 308 -16.86 -6.74 16.73
N ALA A 309 -17.74 -7.75 16.78
CA ALA A 309 -19.16 -7.59 17.10
C ALA A 309 -19.38 -7.12 18.54
#